data_00c8f1bdb44bb25b43dff5a5ea2ce1e6
#
_entry.id   00c8f1bdb44bb25b43dff5a5ea2ce1e6
#
_cell.length_a   1.000
_cell.length_b   1.000
_cell.length_c   1.000
_cell.angle_alpha   90.00
_cell.angle_beta   90.00
_cell.angle_gamma   90.00
#
_symmetry.space_group_name_H-M   'P 1'
#
loop_
_entity.id
_entity.type
_entity.pdbx_description
1 polymer ?
#
loop_
_entity_poly.entity_id
_entity_poly.type
_entity_poly.pdbx_seq_one_letter_code
_entity_poly.pdbx_strand_id
1 'polypeptide(L)'
;MNRRRILLAASAPAGGLAEHTFYQARALARLGVQVEVLTCPSFLPGRPLPFACARELPDPPAAHGSRLARRLRLVWHLLRLRFGIFWRVLRDRPYLVLWDSYAEYLAPLWVWPHWFAARGMGITYAANLHDPVRDYQVGPAWWHKLSVRLAYLPFKFVLVHQKLAQPGVVPRGIEVVEVPVGVYDLPETPVSREAMRSRWQVTPRQKVFLAFGYLRDGKNLDLAIRAVKAVPDAVLVIAGAVPSAKDKPFSFYRELAAREGVGERVVFHEGFASDEALAGYFAGTDFVLLTYSATFHSQSGVLNLAAKARKPVLASAAPSPLLESVGRFQLGVIVPPDSSEAIAAGMQSLLHAAPAPRWDDYEAVASWEANALGILRAARLAPAAPAAPVVPAPAG
;
A
#
# COMPACT_ATOMS: atom_id res chain seq x y z
N MET A 1 -32.90 -8.60 2.75
CA MET A 1 -31.49 -8.31 2.39
C MET A 1 -31.27 -6.80 2.46
N ASN A 2 -30.34 -6.34 3.30
CA ASN A 2 -29.99 -4.92 3.34
C ASN A 2 -29.18 -4.57 2.07
N ARG A 3 -29.85 -4.08 1.02
CA ARG A 3 -29.32 -3.91 -0.36
C ARG A 3 -28.21 -2.87 -0.49
N ARG A 4 -27.73 -2.28 0.61
CA ARG A 4 -26.69 -1.22 0.60
C ARG A 4 -25.51 -1.46 1.53
N ARG A 5 -25.47 -2.60 2.25
CA ARG A 5 -24.39 -2.88 3.20
C ARG A 5 -23.21 -3.55 2.51
N ILE A 6 -22.02 -2.98 2.65
CA ILE A 6 -20.74 -3.53 2.23
C ILE A 6 -19.99 -4.03 3.46
N LEU A 7 -19.58 -5.30 3.44
CA LEU A 7 -18.65 -5.86 4.41
C LEU A 7 -17.26 -5.89 3.80
N LEU A 8 -16.36 -5.05 4.29
CA LEU A 8 -14.96 -5.02 3.88
C LEU A 8 -14.15 -5.88 4.85
N ALA A 9 -13.61 -7.00 4.37
CA ALA A 9 -12.85 -7.93 5.19
C ALA A 9 -11.35 -7.65 5.08
N ALA A 10 -10.75 -7.17 6.18
CA ALA A 10 -9.36 -6.75 6.26
C ALA A 10 -8.57 -7.62 7.22
N SER A 11 -7.47 -8.20 6.77
CA SER A 11 -6.63 -9.10 7.55
C SER A 11 -5.34 -8.46 8.09
N ALA A 12 -4.95 -7.32 7.53
CA ALA A 12 -3.72 -6.63 7.91
C ALA A 12 -3.97 -5.68 9.10
N PRO A 13 -3.21 -5.79 10.20
CA PRO A 13 -3.38 -4.92 11.37
C PRO A 13 -2.84 -3.50 11.15
N ALA A 14 -1.79 -3.35 10.34
CA ALA A 14 -1.09 -2.10 10.09
C ALA A 14 -0.40 -2.11 8.72
N GLY A 15 0.23 -1.00 8.36
CA GLY A 15 0.96 -0.85 7.10
C GLY A 15 0.05 -0.55 5.90
N GLY A 16 0.62 -0.64 4.70
CA GLY A 16 -0.04 -0.17 3.47
C GLY A 16 -1.41 -0.78 3.19
N LEU A 17 -1.63 -2.07 3.50
CA LEU A 17 -2.93 -2.72 3.31
C LEU A 17 -3.98 -2.19 4.31
N ALA A 18 -3.60 -2.00 5.58
CA ALA A 18 -4.51 -1.44 6.57
C ALA A 18 -4.88 0.01 6.23
N GLU A 19 -3.91 0.81 5.78
CA GLU A 19 -4.15 2.17 5.28
C GLU A 19 -5.07 2.17 4.06
N HIS A 20 -4.81 1.30 3.07
CA HIS A 20 -5.68 1.16 1.91
C HIS A 20 -7.13 0.86 2.32
N THR A 21 -7.31 -0.11 3.23
CA THR A 21 -8.63 -0.46 3.78
C THR A 21 -9.31 0.73 4.45
N PHE A 22 -8.57 1.48 5.27
CA PHE A 22 -9.09 2.66 5.96
C PHE A 22 -9.62 3.71 4.98
N TYR A 23 -8.81 4.09 3.99
CA TYR A 23 -9.19 5.12 3.02
C TYR A 23 -10.32 4.67 2.11
N GLN A 24 -10.31 3.42 1.67
CA GLN A 24 -11.37 2.84 0.85
C GLN A 24 -12.72 2.80 1.61
N ALA A 25 -12.70 2.34 2.86
CA ALA A 25 -13.90 2.33 3.72
C ALA A 25 -14.40 3.74 4.01
N ARG A 26 -13.49 4.70 4.29
CA ARG A 26 -13.83 6.11 4.52
C ARG A 26 -14.50 6.74 3.28
N ALA A 27 -13.97 6.46 2.10
CA ALA A 27 -14.54 6.98 0.86
C ALA A 27 -15.93 6.41 0.58
N LEU A 28 -16.14 5.10 0.76
CA LEU A 28 -17.44 4.47 0.65
C LEU A 28 -18.46 5.05 1.66
N ALA A 29 -18.04 5.26 2.91
CA ALA A 29 -18.89 5.85 3.93
C ALA A 29 -19.29 7.30 3.59
N ARG A 30 -18.35 8.11 3.06
CA ARG A 30 -18.64 9.48 2.60
C ARG A 30 -19.64 9.54 1.45
N LEU A 31 -19.72 8.50 0.62
CA LEU A 31 -20.74 8.35 -0.42
C LEU A 31 -22.08 7.83 0.12
N GLY A 32 -22.28 7.81 1.44
CA GLY A 32 -23.52 7.42 2.10
C GLY A 32 -23.81 5.92 2.07
N VAL A 33 -22.81 5.08 1.80
CA VAL A 33 -22.96 3.63 1.81
C VAL A 33 -22.71 3.08 3.21
N GLN A 34 -23.55 2.16 3.66
CA GLN A 34 -23.29 1.42 4.90
C GLN A 34 -22.12 0.48 4.70
N VAL A 35 -20.93 0.90 5.14
CA VAL A 35 -19.71 0.09 5.13
C VAL A 35 -19.34 -0.31 6.55
N GLU A 36 -19.01 -1.57 6.72
CA GLU A 36 -18.42 -2.10 7.94
C GLU A 36 -17.13 -2.83 7.60
N VAL A 37 -16.08 -2.50 8.34
CA VAL A 37 -14.79 -3.19 8.24
C VAL A 37 -14.76 -4.33 9.27
N LEU A 38 -14.65 -5.56 8.79
CA LEU A 38 -14.43 -6.75 9.60
C LEU A 38 -12.93 -7.04 9.66
N THR A 39 -12.35 -6.95 10.84
CA THR A 39 -10.89 -6.98 11.01
C THR A 39 -10.45 -7.57 12.35
N CYS A 40 -9.14 -7.59 12.60
CA CYS A 40 -8.53 -8.07 13.84
C CYS A 40 -8.48 -6.97 14.93
N PRO A 41 -8.32 -7.33 16.21
CA PRO A 41 -8.23 -6.39 17.33
C PRO A 41 -7.15 -5.33 17.18
N SER A 42 -6.01 -5.69 16.60
CA SER A 42 -4.85 -4.81 16.42
C SER A 42 -4.91 -3.93 15.16
N PHE A 43 -6.05 -3.85 14.47
CA PHE A 43 -6.20 -2.99 13.29
C PHE A 43 -6.15 -1.51 13.66
N LEU A 44 -5.16 -0.78 13.14
CA LEU A 44 -4.94 0.67 13.31
C LEU A 44 -5.26 1.15 14.73
N PRO A 45 -4.51 0.70 15.74
CA PRO A 45 -4.81 0.97 17.15
C PRO A 45 -4.78 2.49 17.43
N GLY A 46 -5.77 2.97 18.20
CA GLY A 46 -5.85 4.37 18.60
C GLY A 46 -6.34 5.35 17.51
N ARG A 47 -6.51 4.89 16.27
CA ARG A 47 -6.98 5.76 15.17
C ARG A 47 -8.52 5.87 15.17
N PRO A 48 -9.10 7.08 15.12
CA PRO A 48 -10.54 7.26 14.92
C PRO A 48 -10.99 6.68 13.58
N LEU A 49 -12.06 5.87 13.60
CA LEU A 49 -12.59 5.22 12.40
C LEU A 49 -13.95 5.86 12.04
N PRO A 50 -14.08 6.55 10.90
CA PRO A 50 -15.32 7.20 10.48
C PRO A 50 -16.31 6.22 9.80
N PHE A 51 -16.22 4.95 10.13
CA PHE A 51 -17.06 3.85 9.64
C PHE A 51 -17.22 2.77 10.72
N ALA A 52 -18.21 1.89 10.56
CA ALA A 52 -18.41 0.78 11.47
C ALA A 52 -17.25 -0.23 11.36
N CYS A 53 -16.76 -0.70 12.50
CA CYS A 53 -15.63 -1.62 12.57
C CYS A 53 -15.92 -2.75 13.57
N ALA A 54 -15.88 -3.99 13.10
CA ALA A 54 -16.00 -5.21 13.89
C ALA A 54 -14.62 -5.89 14.01
N ARG A 55 -14.05 -5.90 15.22
CA ARG A 55 -12.73 -6.46 15.52
C ARG A 55 -12.85 -7.93 15.95
N GLU A 56 -13.39 -8.79 15.07
CA GLU A 56 -13.76 -10.18 15.37
C GLU A 56 -12.82 -11.21 14.72
N LEU A 57 -11.97 -10.80 13.79
CA LEU A 57 -11.01 -11.71 13.14
C LEU A 57 -9.77 -11.93 14.01
N PRO A 58 -9.07 -13.07 13.87
CA PRO A 58 -7.87 -13.34 14.65
C PRO A 58 -6.70 -12.41 14.24
N ASP A 59 -5.94 -11.95 15.20
CA ASP A 59 -4.65 -11.30 14.96
C ASP A 59 -3.65 -12.24 14.29
N PRO A 60 -2.72 -11.71 13.47
CA PRO A 60 -1.64 -12.51 12.89
C PRO A 60 -0.84 -13.25 13.97
N PRO A 61 -0.47 -14.53 13.73
CA PRO A 61 0.22 -15.32 14.72
C PRO A 61 1.64 -14.80 14.97
N ALA A 62 2.04 -14.77 16.23
CA ALA A 62 3.41 -14.45 16.62
C ALA A 62 4.44 -15.42 16.01
N ALA A 63 5.62 -14.90 15.69
CA ALA A 63 6.69 -15.62 14.97
C ALA A 63 7.51 -16.60 15.85
N HIS A 64 7.05 -16.98 17.05
CA HIS A 64 7.79 -17.81 17.99
C HIS A 64 7.70 -19.31 17.71
N GLY A 65 8.71 -20.08 18.15
CA GLY A 65 8.74 -21.54 18.14
C GLY A 65 9.34 -22.19 16.89
N SER A 66 9.25 -23.54 16.82
CA SER A 66 9.84 -24.32 15.72
C SER A 66 9.20 -24.00 14.37
N ARG A 67 9.93 -24.31 13.27
CA ARG A 67 9.43 -24.13 11.91
C ARG A 67 8.08 -24.81 11.64
N LEU A 68 7.92 -26.03 12.18
CA LEU A 68 6.67 -26.79 12.04
C LEU A 68 5.52 -26.10 12.80
N ALA A 69 5.74 -25.74 14.06
CA ALA A 69 4.74 -25.07 14.89
C ALA A 69 4.30 -23.73 14.28
N ARG A 70 5.21 -22.97 13.68
CA ARG A 70 4.89 -21.74 12.96
C ARG A 70 4.02 -22.01 11.73
N ARG A 71 4.34 -23.04 10.94
CA ARG A 71 3.54 -23.43 9.77
C ARG A 71 2.12 -23.87 10.17
N LEU A 72 1.98 -24.69 11.21
CA LEU A 72 0.67 -25.14 11.70
C LEU A 72 -0.16 -23.97 12.24
N ARG A 73 0.44 -23.05 13.00
CA ARG A 73 -0.25 -21.83 13.45
C ARG A 73 -0.71 -20.94 12.28
N LEU A 74 0.10 -20.80 11.24
CA LEU A 74 -0.28 -20.02 10.06
C LEU A 74 -1.45 -20.67 9.32
N VAL A 75 -1.41 -22.01 9.12
CA VAL A 75 -2.52 -22.76 8.51
C VAL A 75 -3.80 -22.56 9.32
N TRP A 76 -3.72 -22.76 10.64
CA TRP A 76 -4.86 -22.58 11.53
C TRP A 76 -5.41 -21.15 11.53
N HIS A 77 -4.51 -20.17 11.57
CA HIS A 77 -4.89 -18.75 11.48
C HIS A 77 -5.63 -18.45 10.16
N LEU A 78 -5.10 -18.90 9.02
CA LEU A 78 -5.73 -18.69 7.71
C LEU A 78 -7.12 -19.33 7.65
N LEU A 79 -7.29 -20.54 8.16
CA LEU A 79 -8.60 -21.19 8.20
C LEU A 79 -9.57 -20.45 9.12
N ARG A 80 -9.16 -20.08 10.33
CA ARG A 80 -9.98 -19.27 11.25
C ARG A 80 -10.40 -17.95 10.65
N LEU A 81 -9.48 -17.27 9.95
CA LEU A 81 -9.77 -16.03 9.25
C LEU A 81 -10.88 -16.23 8.20
N ARG A 82 -10.72 -17.23 7.32
CA ARG A 82 -11.68 -17.49 6.23
C ARG A 82 -13.04 -17.93 6.75
N PHE A 83 -13.08 -18.85 7.69
CA PHE A 83 -14.33 -19.28 8.30
C PHE A 83 -14.97 -18.18 9.16
N GLY A 84 -14.19 -17.34 9.85
CA GLY A 84 -14.70 -16.17 10.56
C GLY A 84 -15.42 -15.19 9.65
N ILE A 85 -14.82 -14.87 8.48
CA ILE A 85 -15.47 -14.05 7.45
C ILE A 85 -16.76 -14.74 6.97
N PHE A 86 -16.73 -16.05 6.70
CA PHE A 86 -17.92 -16.78 6.24
C PHE A 86 -19.07 -16.73 7.25
N TRP A 87 -18.80 -16.99 8.55
CA TRP A 87 -19.80 -16.91 9.61
C TRP A 87 -20.43 -15.53 9.72
N ARG A 88 -19.59 -14.49 9.59
CA ARG A 88 -20.07 -13.12 9.56
C ARG A 88 -20.99 -12.85 8.35
N VAL A 89 -20.63 -13.37 7.19
CA VAL A 89 -21.44 -13.27 5.96
C VAL A 89 -22.79 -13.97 6.13
N LEU A 90 -22.83 -15.16 6.74
CA LEU A 90 -24.09 -15.87 7.01
C LEU A 90 -24.99 -15.10 7.96
N ARG A 91 -24.43 -14.52 9.02
CA ARG A 91 -25.18 -13.76 10.03
C ARG A 91 -25.77 -12.49 9.45
N ASP A 92 -24.97 -11.71 8.74
CA ASP A 92 -25.28 -10.32 8.38
C ASP A 92 -25.86 -10.19 6.96
N ARG A 93 -25.64 -11.17 6.10
CA ARG A 93 -26.08 -11.21 4.69
C ARG A 93 -25.83 -9.89 3.96
N PRO A 94 -24.57 -9.41 3.88
CA PRO A 94 -24.27 -8.17 3.18
C PRO A 94 -24.57 -8.31 1.69
N TYR A 95 -24.76 -7.17 1.03
CA TYR A 95 -24.91 -7.15 -0.43
C TYR A 95 -23.56 -7.42 -1.13
N LEU A 96 -22.49 -6.80 -0.63
CA LEU A 96 -21.14 -6.96 -1.16
C LEU A 96 -20.18 -7.35 -0.01
N VAL A 97 -19.41 -8.40 -0.24
CA VAL A 97 -18.22 -8.74 0.55
C VAL A 97 -17.00 -8.35 -0.26
N LEU A 98 -16.28 -7.34 0.20
CA LEU A 98 -15.05 -6.87 -0.43
C LEU A 98 -13.86 -7.31 0.42
N TRP A 99 -12.98 -8.14 -0.13
CA TRP A 99 -11.75 -8.53 0.54
C TRP A 99 -10.67 -7.48 0.28
N ASP A 100 -10.00 -7.05 1.33
CA ASP A 100 -8.91 -6.06 1.28
C ASP A 100 -7.73 -6.54 0.45
N SER A 101 -7.50 -7.85 0.47
CA SER A 101 -6.46 -8.49 -0.30
C SER A 101 -6.89 -9.90 -0.70
N TYR A 102 -6.41 -10.33 -1.85
CA TYR A 102 -6.57 -11.68 -2.32
C TYR A 102 -5.45 -12.57 -1.77
N ALA A 103 -5.82 -13.75 -1.27
CA ALA A 103 -4.86 -14.77 -0.87
C ALA A 103 -5.38 -16.17 -1.25
N GLU A 104 -4.60 -16.87 -2.06
CA GLU A 104 -4.93 -18.21 -2.60
C GLU A 104 -4.61 -19.35 -1.64
N TYR A 105 -3.83 -19.08 -0.59
CA TYR A 105 -3.36 -20.14 0.32
C TYR A 105 -4.50 -21.01 0.84
N LEU A 106 -4.32 -22.31 0.70
CA LEU A 106 -5.27 -23.31 1.16
C LEU A 106 -6.69 -23.15 0.58
N ALA A 107 -6.84 -22.49 -0.57
CA ALA A 107 -8.15 -22.24 -1.19
C ALA A 107 -9.02 -23.51 -1.34
N PRO A 108 -8.49 -24.69 -1.70
CA PRO A 108 -9.27 -25.92 -1.74
C PRO A 108 -10.01 -26.27 -0.44
N LEU A 109 -9.50 -25.79 0.72
CA LEU A 109 -10.05 -26.10 2.04
C LEU A 109 -11.12 -25.11 2.52
N TRP A 110 -11.10 -23.86 2.02
CA TRP A 110 -11.98 -22.80 2.56
C TRP A 110 -12.91 -22.14 1.52
N VAL A 111 -12.72 -22.37 0.22
CA VAL A 111 -13.43 -21.62 -0.81
C VAL A 111 -14.91 -21.98 -0.93
N TRP A 112 -15.27 -23.23 -0.69
CA TRP A 112 -16.60 -23.78 -0.96
C TRP A 112 -17.73 -23.09 -0.18
N PRO A 113 -17.61 -22.79 1.12
CA PRO A 113 -18.61 -22.01 1.83
C PRO A 113 -18.83 -20.63 1.21
N HIS A 114 -17.77 -19.92 0.81
CA HIS A 114 -17.89 -18.62 0.16
C HIS A 114 -18.50 -18.70 -1.24
N TRP A 115 -18.14 -19.74 -2.01
CA TRP A 115 -18.77 -20.02 -3.30
C TRP A 115 -20.26 -20.27 -3.15
N PHE A 116 -20.65 -21.07 -2.15
CA PHE A 116 -22.07 -21.31 -1.84
C PHE A 116 -22.79 -20.02 -1.46
N ALA A 117 -22.21 -19.18 -0.61
CA ALA A 117 -22.77 -17.89 -0.25
C ALA A 117 -22.93 -16.98 -1.49
N ALA A 118 -21.95 -16.98 -2.38
CA ALA A 118 -22.02 -16.20 -3.62
C ALA A 118 -23.13 -16.69 -4.56
N ARG A 119 -23.25 -18.01 -4.78
CA ARG A 119 -24.16 -18.59 -5.76
C ARG A 119 -25.53 -18.94 -5.21
N GLY A 120 -25.58 -19.51 -3.99
CA GLY A 120 -26.83 -19.96 -3.36
C GLY A 120 -27.57 -18.87 -2.61
N MET A 121 -26.85 -17.87 -2.05
CA MET A 121 -27.45 -16.77 -1.30
C MET A 121 -27.47 -15.44 -2.06
N GLY A 122 -26.90 -15.39 -3.27
CA GLY A 122 -26.86 -14.18 -4.10
C GLY A 122 -25.99 -13.05 -3.54
N ILE A 123 -24.99 -13.37 -2.70
CA ILE A 123 -24.07 -12.38 -2.12
C ILE A 123 -22.96 -12.07 -3.13
N THR A 124 -22.75 -10.81 -3.42
CA THR A 124 -21.66 -10.40 -4.31
C THR A 124 -20.32 -10.44 -3.56
N TYR A 125 -19.32 -11.09 -4.15
CA TYR A 125 -17.94 -11.11 -3.65
C TYR A 125 -17.02 -10.37 -4.62
N ALA A 126 -16.11 -9.60 -4.07
CA ALA A 126 -15.02 -8.93 -4.78
C ALA A 126 -13.74 -8.94 -3.95
N ALA A 127 -12.60 -8.67 -4.59
CA ALA A 127 -11.31 -8.55 -3.90
C ALA A 127 -10.44 -7.46 -4.53
N ASN A 128 -9.64 -6.79 -3.71
CA ASN A 128 -8.54 -5.95 -4.16
C ASN A 128 -7.35 -6.84 -4.55
N LEU A 129 -6.82 -6.69 -5.76
CA LEU A 129 -5.61 -7.35 -6.24
C LEU A 129 -4.45 -6.36 -6.23
N HIS A 130 -3.76 -6.24 -5.09
CA HIS A 130 -2.61 -5.34 -4.96
C HIS A 130 -1.41 -5.81 -5.77
N ASP A 131 -1.13 -7.13 -5.74
CA ASP A 131 -0.07 -7.79 -6.50
C ASP A 131 -0.67 -8.93 -7.34
N PRO A 132 -1.22 -8.63 -8.53
CA PRO A 132 -1.91 -9.62 -9.35
C PRO A 132 -0.97 -10.70 -9.89
N VAL A 133 0.30 -10.38 -10.11
CA VAL A 133 1.33 -11.35 -10.55
C VAL A 133 2.00 -11.94 -9.32
N ARG A 134 2.06 -13.29 -9.26
CA ARG A 134 2.65 -14.01 -8.13
C ARG A 134 4.09 -14.41 -8.45
N ASP A 135 5.04 -13.91 -7.66
CA ASP A 135 6.47 -14.20 -7.79
C ASP A 135 6.91 -15.45 -7.02
N TYR A 136 5.99 -16.09 -6.30
CA TYR A 136 6.32 -17.20 -5.43
C TYR A 136 5.30 -18.34 -5.50
N GLN A 137 5.77 -19.56 -5.33
CA GLN A 137 4.98 -20.78 -5.30
C GLN A 137 4.86 -21.27 -3.86
N VAL A 138 3.63 -21.63 -3.44
CA VAL A 138 3.34 -22.24 -2.14
C VAL A 138 2.98 -23.70 -2.33
N GLY A 139 3.80 -24.60 -1.76
CA GLY A 139 3.64 -26.03 -1.89
C GLY A 139 4.03 -26.58 -3.28
N PRO A 140 3.61 -27.80 -3.60
CA PRO A 140 3.81 -28.40 -4.93
C PRO A 140 3.13 -27.57 -6.04
N ALA A 141 3.69 -27.56 -7.23
CA ALA A 141 3.18 -26.75 -8.35
C ALA A 141 1.70 -27.01 -8.68
N TRP A 142 1.29 -28.27 -8.64
CA TRP A 142 -0.12 -28.65 -8.88
C TRP A 142 -1.06 -28.08 -7.82
N TRP A 143 -0.65 -28.10 -6.52
CA TRP A 143 -1.41 -27.53 -5.41
C TRP A 143 -1.51 -26.00 -5.53
N HIS A 144 -0.41 -25.36 -5.86
CA HIS A 144 -0.39 -23.91 -6.07
C HIS A 144 -1.33 -23.50 -7.22
N LYS A 145 -1.24 -24.15 -8.38
CA LYS A 145 -2.12 -23.89 -9.52
C LYS A 145 -3.59 -24.12 -9.18
N LEU A 146 -3.91 -25.21 -8.46
CA LEU A 146 -5.27 -25.49 -8.00
C LEU A 146 -5.76 -24.41 -7.02
N SER A 147 -4.94 -24.03 -6.04
CA SER A 147 -5.27 -23.01 -5.06
C SER A 147 -5.55 -21.65 -5.71
N VAL A 148 -4.69 -21.21 -6.64
CA VAL A 148 -4.89 -19.97 -7.40
C VAL A 148 -6.21 -20.02 -8.17
N ARG A 149 -6.45 -21.11 -8.90
CA ARG A 149 -7.69 -21.26 -9.71
C ARG A 149 -8.96 -21.24 -8.84
N LEU A 150 -8.96 -21.97 -7.73
CA LEU A 150 -10.14 -22.10 -6.87
C LEU A 150 -10.42 -20.82 -6.07
N ALA A 151 -9.39 -20.10 -5.64
CA ALA A 151 -9.56 -18.90 -4.82
C ALA A 151 -10.41 -17.80 -5.49
N TYR A 152 -10.50 -17.80 -6.82
CA TYR A 152 -11.32 -16.86 -7.58
C TYR A 152 -12.81 -17.26 -7.68
N LEU A 153 -13.19 -18.50 -7.34
CA LEU A 153 -14.55 -19.01 -7.56
C LEU A 153 -15.69 -18.16 -6.95
N PRO A 154 -15.56 -17.57 -5.76
CA PRO A 154 -16.64 -16.75 -5.21
C PRO A 154 -16.72 -15.36 -5.84
N PHE A 155 -15.66 -14.86 -6.48
CA PHE A 155 -15.60 -13.47 -6.93
C PHE A 155 -16.41 -13.24 -8.21
N LYS A 156 -17.18 -12.15 -8.21
CA LYS A 156 -17.88 -11.62 -9.38
C LYS A 156 -16.99 -10.66 -10.14
N PHE A 157 -16.26 -9.82 -9.42
CA PHE A 157 -15.28 -8.88 -9.96
C PHE A 157 -14.08 -8.78 -9.04
N VAL A 158 -12.98 -8.29 -9.59
CA VAL A 158 -11.77 -7.94 -8.84
C VAL A 158 -11.35 -6.52 -9.17
N LEU A 159 -10.78 -5.85 -8.18
CA LEU A 159 -10.28 -4.49 -8.29
C LEU A 159 -8.78 -4.54 -8.52
N VAL A 160 -8.30 -3.84 -9.53
CA VAL A 160 -6.89 -3.68 -9.83
C VAL A 160 -6.55 -2.20 -9.85
N HIS A 161 -5.33 -1.86 -9.44
CA HIS A 161 -4.90 -0.46 -9.38
C HIS A 161 -4.17 -0.03 -10.65
N GLN A 162 -4.13 -0.92 -11.64
CA GLN A 162 -3.45 -0.71 -12.92
C GLN A 162 -3.98 -1.69 -13.95
N LYS A 163 -3.84 -1.34 -15.22
CA LYS A 163 -4.12 -2.26 -16.31
C LYS A 163 -3.21 -3.50 -16.20
N LEU A 164 -3.81 -4.67 -16.21
CA LEU A 164 -3.04 -5.92 -16.15
C LEU A 164 -2.20 -6.08 -17.41
N ALA A 165 -0.88 -6.10 -17.26
CA ALA A 165 0.04 -6.25 -18.39
C ALA A 165 0.02 -7.67 -18.99
N GLN A 166 -0.40 -8.68 -18.20
CA GLN A 166 -0.42 -10.08 -18.62
C GLN A 166 -1.87 -10.59 -18.70
N PRO A 167 -2.32 -11.02 -19.90
CA PRO A 167 -3.61 -11.68 -20.02
C PRO A 167 -3.60 -13.04 -19.30
N GLY A 168 -4.71 -13.39 -18.63
CA GLY A 168 -4.87 -14.69 -17.97
C GLY A 168 -4.45 -14.77 -16.51
N VAL A 169 -3.96 -13.66 -15.90
CA VAL A 169 -3.71 -13.56 -14.45
C VAL A 169 -5.01 -13.77 -13.67
N VAL A 170 -6.11 -13.21 -14.15
CA VAL A 170 -7.45 -13.43 -13.61
C VAL A 170 -8.20 -14.44 -14.47
N PRO A 171 -8.85 -15.46 -13.90
CA PRO A 171 -9.63 -16.45 -14.64
C PRO A 171 -10.73 -15.80 -15.49
N ARG A 172 -11.04 -16.43 -16.66
CA ARG A 172 -12.14 -15.97 -17.52
C ARG A 172 -13.47 -15.95 -16.78
N GLY A 173 -14.30 -14.94 -17.07
CA GLY A 173 -15.63 -14.79 -16.47
C GLY A 173 -15.67 -13.94 -15.19
N ILE A 174 -14.53 -13.46 -14.71
CA ILE A 174 -14.43 -12.49 -13.62
C ILE A 174 -14.18 -11.11 -14.22
N GLU A 175 -15.01 -10.15 -13.85
CA GLU A 175 -14.85 -8.77 -14.28
C GLU A 175 -13.61 -8.16 -13.60
N VAL A 176 -12.72 -7.55 -14.38
CA VAL A 176 -11.55 -6.81 -13.87
C VAL A 176 -11.87 -5.32 -13.93
N VAL A 177 -11.92 -4.69 -12.78
CA VAL A 177 -12.28 -3.27 -12.64
C VAL A 177 -11.05 -2.50 -12.21
N GLU A 178 -10.62 -1.59 -13.05
CA GLU A 178 -9.54 -0.67 -12.72
C GLU A 178 -10.05 0.46 -11.82
N VAL A 179 -9.41 0.63 -10.67
CA VAL A 179 -9.70 1.69 -9.72
C VAL A 179 -8.39 2.33 -9.23
N PRO A 180 -8.32 3.65 -9.11
CA PRO A 180 -7.11 4.31 -8.65
C PRO A 180 -6.83 4.00 -7.18
N VAL A 181 -5.58 4.05 -6.76
CA VAL A 181 -5.22 4.23 -5.35
C VAL A 181 -5.19 5.73 -5.08
N GLY A 182 -5.99 6.18 -4.13
CA GLY A 182 -6.04 7.59 -3.76
C GLY A 182 -4.81 8.05 -2.99
N VAL A 183 -4.61 9.35 -2.96
CA VAL A 183 -3.56 9.99 -2.17
C VAL A 183 -3.86 9.82 -0.68
N TYR A 184 -2.85 9.46 0.11
CA TYR A 184 -2.96 9.33 1.57
C TYR A 184 -2.83 10.69 2.24
N ASP A 185 -3.57 10.92 3.33
CA ASP A 185 -3.36 12.11 4.15
C ASP A 185 -2.00 12.01 4.84
N LEU A 186 -1.30 13.14 4.94
CA LEU A 186 -0.17 13.25 5.84
C LEU A 186 -0.68 13.82 7.17
N PRO A 187 -0.32 13.22 8.29
CA PRO A 187 -0.63 13.78 9.60
C PRO A 187 -0.04 15.19 9.74
N GLU A 188 -0.70 16.03 10.53
CA GLU A 188 -0.11 17.30 10.94
C GLU A 188 1.08 17.02 11.84
N THR A 189 2.14 17.82 11.70
CA THR A 189 3.32 17.71 12.55
C THR A 189 3.68 19.06 13.12
N PRO A 190 3.98 19.15 14.43
CA PRO A 190 4.54 20.34 15.03
C PRO A 190 6.02 20.54 14.67
N VAL A 191 6.65 19.52 14.03
CA VAL A 191 8.06 19.56 13.70
C VAL A 191 8.26 20.32 12.40
N SER A 192 8.93 21.46 12.46
CA SER A 192 9.25 22.26 11.28
C SER A 192 10.30 21.59 10.40
N ARG A 193 10.34 22.04 9.13
CA ARG A 193 11.37 21.64 8.17
C ARG A 193 12.78 21.90 8.73
N GLU A 194 12.99 23.05 9.29
CA GLU A 194 14.28 23.49 9.86
C GLU A 194 14.69 22.61 11.03
N ALA A 195 13.77 22.28 11.93
CA ALA A 195 14.02 21.39 13.06
C ALA A 195 14.42 19.97 12.60
N MET A 196 13.75 19.42 11.57
CA MET A 196 14.14 18.12 11.01
C MET A 196 15.50 18.15 10.33
N ARG A 197 15.79 19.18 9.55
CA ARG A 197 17.08 19.34 8.87
C ARG A 197 18.22 19.52 9.87
N SER A 198 18.00 20.26 10.96
CA SER A 198 18.96 20.41 12.06
C SER A 198 19.25 19.05 12.72
N ARG A 199 18.20 18.23 13.00
CA ARG A 199 18.38 16.86 13.53
C ARG A 199 19.21 15.96 12.60
N TRP A 200 19.11 16.16 11.30
CA TRP A 200 19.89 15.45 10.29
C TRP A 200 21.23 16.10 9.95
N GLN A 201 21.57 17.21 10.62
CA GLN A 201 22.79 17.99 10.40
C GLN A 201 22.96 18.46 8.94
N VAL A 202 21.84 18.76 8.27
CA VAL A 202 21.80 19.17 6.85
C VAL A 202 22.11 20.67 6.76
N THR A 203 23.13 21.01 5.98
CA THR A 203 23.51 22.39 5.71
C THR A 203 22.52 23.08 4.74
N PRO A 204 22.47 24.43 4.68
CA PRO A 204 21.57 25.14 3.77
C PRO A 204 21.78 24.81 2.28
N ARG A 205 22.99 24.44 1.88
CA ARG A 205 23.33 24.07 0.48
C ARG A 205 22.85 22.68 0.11
N GLN A 206 22.87 21.77 1.06
CA GLN A 206 22.51 20.38 0.82
C GLN A 206 21.01 20.20 0.60
N LYS A 207 20.66 19.20 -0.19
CA LYS A 207 19.27 18.76 -0.44
C LYS A 207 19.05 17.34 0.08
N VAL A 208 17.88 17.13 0.66
CA VAL A 208 17.51 15.86 1.29
C VAL A 208 16.71 15.02 0.32
N PHE A 209 17.20 13.81 0.07
CA PHE A 209 16.53 12.74 -0.65
C PHE A 209 16.02 11.70 0.35
N LEU A 210 14.73 11.40 0.34
CA LEU A 210 14.09 10.46 1.27
C LEU A 210 13.75 9.13 0.58
N ALA A 211 14.29 8.04 1.06
CA ALA A 211 13.83 6.68 0.78
C ALA A 211 12.98 6.19 1.96
N PHE A 212 11.68 5.96 1.73
CA PHE A 212 10.72 5.67 2.80
C PHE A 212 10.00 4.33 2.64
N GLY A 213 9.57 3.74 3.79
CA GLY A 213 8.68 2.59 3.91
C GLY A 213 9.42 1.26 4.06
N TYR A 214 8.80 0.13 3.69
CA TYR A 214 9.47 -1.17 3.77
C TYR A 214 10.75 -1.21 2.92
N LEU A 215 11.86 -1.55 3.57
CA LEU A 215 13.18 -1.63 2.95
C LEU A 215 13.39 -3.04 2.39
N ARG A 216 12.99 -3.21 1.14
CA ARG A 216 13.22 -4.42 0.36
C ARG A 216 14.42 -4.23 -0.56
N ASP A 217 15.13 -5.30 -0.90
CA ASP A 217 16.30 -5.24 -1.78
C ASP A 217 15.98 -4.59 -3.15
N GLY A 218 14.78 -4.85 -3.68
CA GLY A 218 14.33 -4.22 -4.93
C GLY A 218 14.08 -2.70 -4.88
N LYS A 219 14.38 -2.02 -3.75
CA LYS A 219 14.39 -0.54 -3.68
C LYS A 219 15.74 0.08 -4.05
N ASN A 220 16.77 -0.73 -4.36
CA ASN A 220 18.07 -0.25 -4.79
C ASN A 220 18.74 0.76 -3.83
N LEU A 221 18.54 0.57 -2.51
CA LEU A 221 19.08 1.49 -1.50
C LEU A 221 20.63 1.47 -1.49
N ASP A 222 21.23 0.33 -1.78
CA ASP A 222 22.67 0.19 -1.95
C ASP A 222 23.20 1.02 -3.13
N LEU A 223 22.46 1.05 -4.24
CA LEU A 223 22.80 1.90 -5.39
C LEU A 223 22.58 3.37 -5.09
N ALA A 224 21.53 3.73 -4.33
CA ALA A 224 21.29 5.09 -3.89
C ALA A 224 22.41 5.60 -2.95
N ILE A 225 22.90 4.77 -2.02
CA ILE A 225 24.05 5.11 -1.16
C ILE A 225 25.30 5.40 -1.99
N ARG A 226 25.60 4.56 -3.00
CA ARG A 226 26.73 4.78 -3.91
C ARG A 226 26.55 6.04 -4.74
N ALA A 227 25.34 6.34 -5.20
CA ALA A 227 25.03 7.55 -5.95
C ALA A 227 25.32 8.83 -5.16
N VAL A 228 25.08 8.85 -3.84
CA VAL A 228 25.39 10.00 -2.95
C VAL A 228 26.85 10.39 -3.01
N LYS A 229 27.78 9.44 -3.27
CA LYS A 229 29.22 9.72 -3.41
C LYS A 229 29.50 10.72 -4.52
N ALA A 230 28.81 10.60 -5.65
CA ALA A 230 28.98 11.46 -6.82
C ALA A 230 28.19 12.80 -6.72
N VAL A 231 27.40 12.99 -5.65
CA VAL A 231 26.54 14.17 -5.46
C VAL A 231 26.82 14.80 -4.09
N PRO A 232 27.85 15.68 -3.96
CA PRO A 232 28.28 16.22 -2.67
C PRO A 232 27.18 16.97 -1.89
N ASP A 233 26.28 17.66 -2.58
CA ASP A 233 25.18 18.41 -1.98
C ASP A 233 23.94 17.56 -1.66
N ALA A 234 24.00 16.21 -1.85
CA ALA A 234 22.93 15.32 -1.47
C ALA A 234 23.12 14.71 -0.08
N VAL A 235 22.06 14.70 0.72
CA VAL A 235 21.90 13.92 1.95
C VAL A 235 20.80 12.90 1.70
N LEU A 236 21.06 11.62 1.98
CA LEU A 236 20.11 10.53 1.85
C LEU A 236 19.54 10.17 3.22
N VAL A 237 18.24 10.26 3.38
CA VAL A 237 17.52 9.77 4.56
C VAL A 237 16.84 8.47 4.21
N ILE A 238 17.16 7.40 4.92
CA ILE A 238 16.55 6.07 4.77
C ILE A 238 15.70 5.80 6.01
N ALA A 239 14.38 5.78 5.85
CA ALA A 239 13.44 5.61 6.97
C ALA A 239 12.44 4.47 6.69
N GLY A 240 12.35 3.52 7.62
CA GLY A 240 11.40 2.42 7.50
C GLY A 240 11.80 1.15 8.23
N ALA A 241 11.17 0.03 7.89
CA ALA A 241 11.44 -1.27 8.50
C ALA A 241 11.81 -2.30 7.44
N VAL A 242 12.71 -3.22 7.78
CA VAL A 242 13.04 -4.39 6.97
C VAL A 242 11.93 -5.44 7.19
N PRO A 243 11.17 -5.83 6.17
CA PRO A 243 9.99 -6.68 6.36
C PRO A 243 10.33 -8.16 6.51
N SER A 244 11.50 -8.58 6.07
CA SER A 244 11.88 -10.00 6.00
C SER A 244 13.36 -10.22 6.29
N ALA A 245 13.69 -11.33 6.94
CA ALA A 245 15.09 -11.77 7.11
C ALA A 245 15.80 -12.15 5.79
N LYS A 246 15.08 -12.12 4.67
CA LYS A 246 15.66 -12.30 3.34
C LYS A 246 16.19 -11.00 2.76
N ASP A 247 15.67 -9.86 3.22
CA ASP A 247 16.11 -8.54 2.80
C ASP A 247 17.36 -8.12 3.58
N LYS A 248 18.19 -7.27 3.00
CA LYS A 248 19.39 -6.72 3.63
C LYS A 248 19.04 -5.95 4.90
N PRO A 249 19.71 -6.22 6.03
CA PRO A 249 19.47 -5.49 7.28
C PRO A 249 20.04 -4.06 7.23
N PHE A 250 19.62 -3.22 8.16
CA PHE A 250 20.15 -1.85 8.29
C PHE A 250 21.67 -1.82 8.49
N SER A 251 22.25 -2.79 9.19
CA SER A 251 23.72 -2.90 9.39
C SER A 251 24.46 -2.96 8.05
N PHE A 252 23.94 -3.72 7.08
CA PHE A 252 24.51 -3.78 5.72
C PHE A 252 24.60 -2.38 5.07
N TYR A 253 23.52 -1.60 5.15
CA TYR A 253 23.49 -0.26 4.55
C TYR A 253 24.38 0.74 5.28
N ARG A 254 24.48 0.65 6.63
CA ARG A 254 25.41 1.48 7.43
C ARG A 254 26.88 1.17 7.09
N GLU A 255 27.25 -0.11 6.99
CA GLU A 255 28.59 -0.55 6.60
C GLU A 255 28.91 -0.12 5.16
N LEU A 256 27.94 -0.20 4.25
CA LEU A 256 28.12 0.27 2.88
C LEU A 256 28.39 1.77 2.84
N ALA A 257 27.59 2.58 3.55
CA ALA A 257 27.77 4.03 3.62
C ALA A 257 29.15 4.42 4.17
N ALA A 258 29.63 3.71 5.20
CA ALA A 258 30.97 3.90 5.75
C ALA A 258 32.07 3.55 4.73
N ARG A 259 31.95 2.39 4.05
CA ARG A 259 32.93 1.95 3.01
C ARG A 259 32.99 2.91 1.82
N GLU A 260 31.85 3.48 1.42
CA GLU A 260 31.79 4.45 0.33
C GLU A 260 32.23 5.86 0.76
N GLY A 261 32.52 6.08 2.05
CA GLY A 261 32.93 7.38 2.59
C GLY A 261 31.83 8.44 2.62
N VAL A 262 30.56 7.99 2.70
CA VAL A 262 29.38 8.87 2.71
C VAL A 262 28.57 8.77 4.00
N GLY A 263 29.11 8.14 5.04
CA GLY A 263 28.42 7.87 6.31
C GLY A 263 27.75 9.11 6.93
N GLU A 264 28.41 10.27 6.90
CA GLU A 264 27.87 11.54 7.44
C GLU A 264 26.73 12.13 6.60
N ARG A 265 26.57 11.66 5.36
CA ARG A 265 25.50 12.11 4.44
C ARG A 265 24.39 11.09 4.25
N VAL A 266 24.39 9.99 5.03
CA VAL A 266 23.33 8.98 5.02
C VAL A 266 22.76 8.83 6.42
N VAL A 267 21.52 9.27 6.60
CA VAL A 267 20.80 9.23 7.88
C VAL A 267 19.86 8.03 7.90
N PHE A 268 19.86 7.26 8.98
CA PHE A 268 19.06 6.05 9.11
C PHE A 268 18.04 6.16 10.24
N HIS A 269 16.77 5.89 9.91
CA HIS A 269 15.67 5.76 10.86
C HIS A 269 15.05 4.36 10.72
N GLU A 270 15.47 3.46 11.61
CA GLU A 270 15.03 2.07 11.62
C GLU A 270 13.73 1.90 12.40
N GLY A 271 12.78 1.19 11.80
CA GLY A 271 11.50 0.85 12.40
C GLY A 271 10.29 1.49 11.71
N PHE A 272 9.11 1.18 12.22
CA PHE A 272 7.88 1.83 11.77
C PHE A 272 7.84 3.28 12.23
N ALA A 273 7.58 4.19 11.30
CA ALA A 273 7.38 5.59 11.62
C ALA A 273 6.01 5.78 12.30
N SER A 274 5.98 6.52 13.41
CA SER A 274 4.73 7.10 13.91
C SER A 274 4.19 8.14 12.94
N ASP A 275 2.93 8.52 13.07
CA ASP A 275 2.32 9.56 12.24
C ASP A 275 3.11 10.87 12.29
N GLU A 276 3.56 11.27 13.48
CA GLU A 276 4.38 12.46 13.67
C GLU A 276 5.76 12.35 12.99
N ALA A 277 6.42 11.20 13.13
CA ALA A 277 7.71 10.94 12.47
C ALA A 277 7.56 10.92 10.94
N LEU A 278 6.49 10.29 10.41
CA LEU A 278 6.18 10.29 8.99
C LEU A 278 6.06 11.72 8.45
N ALA A 279 5.23 12.53 9.07
CA ALA A 279 5.01 13.91 8.66
C ALA A 279 6.31 14.74 8.76
N GLY A 280 7.10 14.55 9.84
CA GLY A 280 8.41 15.18 10.02
C GLY A 280 9.41 14.81 8.92
N TYR A 281 9.47 13.52 8.52
CA TYR A 281 10.36 13.09 7.45
C TYR A 281 10.03 13.80 6.13
N PHE A 282 8.75 13.87 5.76
CA PHE A 282 8.33 14.57 4.54
C PHE A 282 8.51 16.09 4.64
N ALA A 283 8.34 16.69 5.82
CA ALA A 283 8.60 18.13 6.03
C ALA A 283 10.07 18.48 5.76
N GLY A 284 11.02 17.70 6.32
CA GLY A 284 12.46 17.95 6.17
C GLY A 284 13.02 17.65 4.77
N THR A 285 12.28 16.92 3.94
CA THR A 285 12.71 16.39 2.64
C THR A 285 12.58 17.42 1.51
N ASP A 286 13.48 17.35 0.53
CA ASP A 286 13.38 18.06 -0.76
C ASP A 286 12.81 17.16 -1.85
N PHE A 287 13.30 15.91 -1.96
CA PHE A 287 12.98 14.96 -3.01
C PHE A 287 12.74 13.56 -2.44
N VAL A 288 11.86 12.78 -3.07
CA VAL A 288 11.58 11.39 -2.65
C VAL A 288 12.18 10.42 -3.64
N LEU A 289 12.90 9.41 -3.14
CA LEU A 289 13.48 8.35 -3.96
C LEU A 289 12.49 7.17 -4.10
N LEU A 290 12.16 6.85 -5.33
CA LEU A 290 11.36 5.71 -5.75
C LEU A 290 12.19 4.84 -6.71
N THR A 291 13.43 4.53 -6.32
CA THR A 291 14.46 3.88 -7.15
C THR A 291 14.29 2.36 -7.15
N TYR A 292 13.19 1.89 -7.70
CA TYR A 292 12.92 0.44 -7.77
C TYR A 292 13.72 -0.25 -8.87
N SER A 293 13.94 -1.56 -8.68
CA SER A 293 14.62 -2.44 -9.65
C SER A 293 13.79 -2.68 -10.91
N ALA A 294 14.42 -3.21 -11.95
CA ALA A 294 13.78 -3.60 -13.21
C ALA A 294 12.69 -4.68 -13.05
N THR A 295 12.55 -5.29 -11.87
CA THR A 295 11.47 -6.26 -11.58
C THR A 295 10.24 -5.64 -10.96
N PHE A 296 10.26 -4.34 -10.64
CA PHE A 296 9.12 -3.66 -10.03
C PHE A 296 8.12 -3.19 -11.11
N HIS A 297 6.92 -3.77 -11.10
CA HIS A 297 5.85 -3.50 -12.06
C HIS A 297 4.59 -2.89 -11.44
N SER A 298 4.66 -2.44 -10.19
CA SER A 298 3.49 -2.00 -9.42
C SER A 298 3.41 -0.47 -9.26
N GLN A 299 2.33 -0.01 -8.64
CA GLN A 299 2.21 1.35 -8.12
C GLN A 299 2.97 1.48 -6.79
N SER A 300 3.34 2.69 -6.42
CA SER A 300 4.00 2.97 -5.16
C SER A 300 3.13 3.81 -4.22
N GLY A 301 2.81 3.27 -3.04
CA GLY A 301 2.13 4.05 -1.99
C GLY A 301 2.94 5.27 -1.52
N VAL A 302 4.27 5.21 -1.65
CA VAL A 302 5.15 6.33 -1.30
C VAL A 302 5.00 7.48 -2.31
N LEU A 303 4.64 7.22 -3.58
CA LEU A 303 4.29 8.28 -4.53
C LEU A 303 3.11 9.10 -4.03
N ASN A 304 2.09 8.44 -3.44
CA ASN A 304 0.92 9.13 -2.91
C ASN A 304 1.26 10.00 -1.68
N LEU A 305 2.23 9.58 -0.86
CA LEU A 305 2.76 10.41 0.23
C LEU A 305 3.58 11.59 -0.31
N ALA A 306 4.40 11.36 -1.33
CA ALA A 306 5.14 12.43 -2.01
C ALA A 306 4.21 13.46 -2.65
N ALA A 307 3.09 13.02 -3.25
CA ALA A 307 2.06 13.88 -3.79
C ALA A 307 1.45 14.78 -2.71
N LYS A 308 1.05 14.20 -1.59
CA LYS A 308 0.49 14.96 -0.47
C LYS A 308 1.47 15.98 0.13
N ALA A 309 2.75 15.61 0.18
CA ALA A 309 3.82 16.50 0.62
C ALA A 309 4.29 17.47 -0.48
N ARG A 310 3.79 17.36 -1.70
CA ARG A 310 4.24 18.16 -2.88
C ARG A 310 5.73 18.03 -3.14
N LYS A 311 6.32 16.82 -2.94
CA LYS A 311 7.76 16.57 -3.10
C LYS A 311 8.04 15.88 -4.43
N PRO A 312 8.84 16.51 -5.34
CA PRO A 312 9.23 15.86 -6.58
C PRO A 312 9.97 14.55 -6.32
N VAL A 313 9.85 13.60 -7.25
CA VAL A 313 10.40 12.26 -7.09
C VAL A 313 11.56 11.99 -8.04
N LEU A 314 12.47 11.12 -7.63
CA LEU A 314 13.41 10.43 -8.52
C LEU A 314 12.94 8.98 -8.62
N ALA A 315 12.52 8.56 -9.79
CA ALA A 315 11.91 7.25 -9.99
C ALA A 315 12.69 6.38 -10.97
N SER A 316 12.79 5.10 -10.66
CA SER A 316 13.18 4.04 -11.58
C SER A 316 12.37 2.77 -11.32
N ALA A 317 12.06 2.03 -12.34
CA ALA A 317 11.36 0.73 -12.27
C ALA A 317 11.37 0.07 -13.65
N ALA A 318 10.78 -1.14 -13.76
CA ALA A 318 10.26 -1.62 -15.03
C ALA A 318 9.12 -0.71 -15.54
N PRO A 319 8.65 -0.86 -16.79
CA PRO A 319 7.40 -0.24 -17.23
C PRO A 319 6.28 -0.56 -16.25
N SER A 320 5.72 0.49 -15.64
CA SER A 320 4.83 0.36 -14.48
C SER A 320 3.93 1.60 -14.35
N PRO A 321 2.79 1.50 -13.66
CA PRO A 321 1.95 2.65 -13.35
C PRO A 321 2.66 3.75 -12.55
N LEU A 322 3.69 3.38 -11.79
CA LEU A 322 4.56 4.36 -11.14
C LEU A 322 5.19 5.28 -12.18
N LEU A 323 5.92 4.70 -13.16
CA LEU A 323 6.60 5.50 -14.19
C LEU A 323 5.61 6.24 -15.11
N GLU A 324 4.48 5.60 -15.44
CA GLU A 324 3.41 6.25 -16.20
C GLU A 324 2.89 7.49 -15.46
N SER A 325 2.61 7.39 -14.15
CA SER A 325 2.16 8.52 -13.35
C SER A 325 3.21 9.62 -13.26
N VAL A 326 4.48 9.25 -12.99
CA VAL A 326 5.58 10.22 -12.91
C VAL A 326 5.77 10.96 -14.23
N GLY A 327 5.76 10.27 -15.37
CA GLY A 327 5.91 10.88 -16.69
C GLY A 327 4.71 11.73 -17.08
N ARG A 328 3.49 11.18 -16.98
CA ARG A 328 2.24 11.84 -17.38
C ARG A 328 2.01 13.15 -16.65
N PHE A 329 2.26 13.20 -15.36
CA PHE A 329 2.01 14.38 -14.52
C PHE A 329 3.29 15.17 -14.20
N GLN A 330 4.44 14.80 -14.80
CA GLN A 330 5.73 15.47 -14.61
C GLN A 330 6.15 15.54 -13.15
N LEU A 331 5.89 14.46 -12.38
CA LEU A 331 6.06 14.47 -10.94
C LEU A 331 7.53 14.46 -10.48
N GLY A 332 8.47 14.27 -11.41
CA GLY A 332 9.89 14.20 -11.11
C GLY A 332 10.72 13.73 -12.29
N VAL A 333 11.87 13.15 -11.97
CA VAL A 333 12.83 12.63 -12.94
C VAL A 333 12.75 11.11 -12.98
N ILE A 334 12.73 10.53 -14.18
CA ILE A 334 12.79 9.09 -14.43
C ILE A 334 14.18 8.74 -14.92
N VAL A 335 14.77 7.70 -14.32
CA VAL A 335 16.10 7.18 -14.70
C VAL A 335 16.04 5.66 -14.95
N PRO A 336 16.98 5.09 -15.71
CA PRO A 336 17.12 3.65 -15.84
C PRO A 336 17.22 2.96 -14.47
N PRO A 337 16.57 1.79 -14.28
CA PRO A 337 16.69 1.02 -13.06
C PRO A 337 18.07 0.38 -12.91
N ASP A 338 18.39 -0.06 -11.69
CA ASP A 338 19.56 -0.87 -11.34
C ASP A 338 20.92 -0.25 -11.69
N SER A 339 21.03 1.11 -11.70
CA SER A 339 22.29 1.85 -11.93
C SER A 339 22.47 2.97 -10.91
N SER A 340 23.60 2.92 -10.19
CA SER A 340 24.01 4.00 -9.27
C SER A 340 24.35 5.29 -10.02
N GLU A 341 24.92 5.18 -11.22
CA GLU A 341 25.28 6.30 -12.08
C GLU A 341 24.02 7.02 -12.59
N ALA A 342 22.99 6.25 -12.98
CA ALA A 342 21.71 6.81 -13.39
C ALA A 342 21.00 7.53 -12.23
N ILE A 343 21.04 6.95 -11.03
CA ILE A 343 20.50 7.58 -9.80
C ILE A 343 21.27 8.87 -9.51
N ALA A 344 22.61 8.87 -9.57
CA ALA A 344 23.41 10.06 -9.34
C ALA A 344 23.13 11.17 -10.36
N ALA A 345 23.04 10.83 -11.65
CA ALA A 345 22.66 11.79 -12.71
C ALA A 345 21.26 12.37 -12.47
N GLY A 346 20.29 11.54 -12.05
CA GLY A 346 18.95 12.00 -11.69
C GLY A 346 18.92 12.92 -10.46
N MET A 347 19.70 12.62 -9.42
CA MET A 347 19.88 13.50 -8.27
C MET A 347 20.47 14.86 -8.70
N GLN A 348 21.52 14.86 -9.52
CA GLN A 348 22.11 16.07 -10.06
C GLN A 348 21.11 16.90 -10.88
N SER A 349 20.33 16.25 -11.74
CA SER A 349 19.27 16.91 -12.51
C SER A 349 18.26 17.61 -11.60
N LEU A 350 17.80 16.96 -10.52
CA LEU A 350 16.88 17.57 -9.55
C LEU A 350 17.49 18.74 -8.79
N LEU A 351 18.81 18.73 -8.55
CA LEU A 351 19.52 19.83 -7.88
C LEU A 351 19.63 21.06 -8.80
N HIS A 352 19.82 20.86 -10.10
CA HIS A 352 20.01 21.95 -11.07
C HIS A 352 18.68 22.55 -11.54
N ALA A 353 17.69 21.71 -11.81
CA ALA A 353 16.41 22.14 -12.35
C ALA A 353 15.28 21.24 -11.78
N ALA A 354 14.75 21.66 -10.61
CA ALA A 354 13.60 20.95 -10.04
C ALA A 354 12.40 21.04 -11.02
N PRO A 355 11.73 19.92 -11.32
CA PRO A 355 10.53 19.92 -12.13
C PRO A 355 9.42 20.73 -11.47
N ALA A 356 8.43 21.17 -12.27
CA ALA A 356 7.18 21.75 -11.78
C ALA A 356 6.07 20.67 -11.84
N PRO A 357 5.92 19.83 -10.80
CA PRO A 357 5.00 18.72 -10.82
C PRO A 357 3.54 19.17 -10.86
N ARG A 358 2.73 18.52 -11.69
CA ARG A 358 1.29 18.75 -11.78
C ARG A 358 0.54 17.92 -10.73
N TRP A 359 0.77 18.24 -9.45
CA TRP A 359 0.21 17.48 -8.34
C TRP A 359 -1.31 17.51 -8.28
N ASP A 360 -1.93 18.66 -8.61
CA ASP A 360 -3.40 18.78 -8.60
C ASP A 360 -4.04 17.88 -9.63
N ASP A 361 -3.46 17.79 -10.84
CA ASP A 361 -3.91 16.88 -11.89
C ASP A 361 -3.75 15.41 -11.47
N TYR A 362 -2.64 15.09 -10.79
CA TYR A 362 -2.43 13.74 -10.28
C TYR A 362 -3.44 13.39 -9.19
N GLU A 363 -3.66 14.26 -8.20
CA GLU A 363 -4.60 14.02 -7.11
C GLU A 363 -6.04 13.91 -7.60
N ALA A 364 -6.41 14.63 -8.65
CA ALA A 364 -7.73 14.52 -9.27
C ALA A 364 -8.00 13.11 -9.81
N VAL A 365 -6.95 12.43 -10.33
CA VAL A 365 -7.04 11.05 -10.83
C VAL A 365 -6.82 10.03 -9.71
N ALA A 366 -5.81 10.23 -8.86
CA ALA A 366 -5.49 9.38 -7.72
C ALA A 366 -6.40 9.69 -6.52
N SER A 367 -7.71 9.47 -6.70
CA SER A 367 -8.76 9.83 -5.74
C SER A 367 -9.42 8.61 -5.12
N TRP A 368 -9.55 8.61 -3.79
CA TRP A 368 -10.30 7.59 -3.06
C TRP A 368 -11.79 7.64 -3.36
N GLU A 369 -12.33 8.79 -3.72
CA GLU A 369 -13.70 8.92 -4.18
C GLU A 369 -13.91 8.22 -5.53
N ALA A 370 -12.97 8.40 -6.48
CA ALA A 370 -12.99 7.68 -7.75
C ALA A 370 -12.86 6.16 -7.56
N ASN A 371 -12.02 5.71 -6.59
CA ASN A 371 -11.92 4.31 -6.20
C ASN A 371 -13.28 3.78 -5.72
N ALA A 372 -13.91 4.47 -4.76
CA ALA A 372 -15.19 4.07 -4.19
C ALA A 372 -16.32 4.07 -5.24
N LEU A 373 -16.37 5.06 -6.13
CA LEU A 373 -17.33 5.11 -7.24
C LEU A 373 -17.13 3.96 -8.23
N GLY A 374 -15.88 3.56 -8.49
CA GLY A 374 -15.56 2.38 -9.29
C GLY A 374 -16.12 1.09 -8.68
N ILE A 375 -15.94 0.92 -7.37
CA ILE A 375 -16.50 -0.22 -6.62
C ILE A 375 -18.02 -0.24 -6.72
N LEU A 376 -18.68 0.90 -6.47
CA LEU A 376 -20.14 0.99 -6.49
C LEU A 376 -20.71 0.68 -7.88
N ARG A 377 -20.06 1.18 -8.95
CA ARG A 377 -20.45 0.85 -10.34
C ARG A 377 -20.36 -0.64 -10.62
N ALA A 378 -19.22 -1.27 -10.27
CA ALA A 378 -19.02 -2.72 -10.48
C ALA A 378 -20.01 -3.56 -9.64
N ALA A 379 -20.30 -3.11 -8.42
CA ALA A 379 -21.28 -3.74 -7.56
C ALA A 379 -22.75 -3.44 -7.96
N ARG A 380 -22.98 -2.55 -8.92
CA ARG A 380 -24.32 -2.04 -9.31
C ARG A 380 -25.08 -1.40 -8.12
N LEU A 381 -24.34 -0.68 -7.29
CA LEU A 381 -24.86 0.11 -6.18
C LEU A 381 -24.87 1.59 -6.58
N ALA A 382 -25.96 2.29 -6.34
CA ALA A 382 -25.98 3.74 -6.46
C ALA A 382 -25.37 4.37 -5.20
N PRO A 383 -24.59 5.45 -5.29
CA PRO A 383 -24.26 6.27 -4.14
C PRO A 383 -25.56 6.77 -3.49
N ALA A 384 -25.61 6.83 -2.16
CA ALA A 384 -26.71 7.49 -1.49
C ALA A 384 -26.57 9.00 -1.70
N ALA A 385 -27.68 9.75 -1.69
CA ALA A 385 -27.60 11.20 -1.64
C ALA A 385 -26.72 11.61 -0.45
N PRO A 386 -25.81 12.60 -0.61
CA PRO A 386 -24.92 13.02 0.47
C PRO A 386 -25.79 13.34 1.70
N ALA A 387 -25.47 12.74 2.84
CA ALA A 387 -26.08 13.09 4.09
C ALA A 387 -25.86 14.59 4.32
N ALA A 388 -26.92 15.32 4.65
CA ALA A 388 -26.80 16.73 5.00
C ALA A 388 -25.71 16.89 6.09
N PRO A 389 -24.87 17.93 6.04
CA PRO A 389 -23.87 18.15 7.05
C PRO A 389 -24.53 18.17 8.42
N VAL A 390 -24.06 17.36 9.34
CA VAL A 390 -24.47 17.40 10.75
C VAL A 390 -24.00 18.75 11.27
N VAL A 391 -24.92 19.70 11.36
CA VAL A 391 -24.68 20.97 12.04
C VAL A 391 -24.47 20.63 13.52
N PRO A 392 -23.31 20.92 14.13
CA PRO A 392 -23.16 20.73 15.56
C PRO A 392 -24.19 21.58 16.29
N ALA A 393 -24.88 20.96 17.25
CA ALA A 393 -25.81 21.69 18.10
C ALA A 393 -25.06 22.83 18.78
N PRO A 394 -25.66 24.04 18.89
CA PRO A 394 -25.03 25.14 19.61
C PRO A 394 -24.78 24.70 21.05
N ALA A 395 -23.56 24.91 21.53
CA ALA A 395 -23.22 24.72 22.93
C ALA A 395 -24.09 25.66 23.77
N GLY A 396 -24.98 25.07 24.59
CA GLY A 396 -25.76 25.77 25.59
C GLY A 396 -24.93 26.02 26.85
#